data_cf6769cf5b978693b061cead4ed9a03a
#
_entry.id   cf6769cf5b978693b061cead4ed9a03a
#
_cell.length_a   1.000
_cell.length_b   1.000
_cell.length_c   1.000
_cell.angle_alpha   90.00
_cell.angle_beta   90.00
_cell.angle_gamma   90.00
#
_symmetry.space_group_name_H-M   'P 1'
#
loop_
_entity.id
_entity.type
_entity.pdbx_description
1 polymer ?
#
loop_
_entity_poly.entity_id
_entity_poly.type
_entity_poly.pdbx_seq_one_letter_code
_entity_poly.pdbx_strand_id
1 'polypeptide(L)'
;MDILILTGSPRKDGNSNFLAEEFMRGAREAGHKTFRFDAAGANVHPCIACNACGMDGPCVFKDDFEIVRERIVPADMVVFATPMYYFGLSAQLKAVIDRFYAINGQIHTPKKAALLMTYANTVESQARPIASHYDTLLDYLGWSDSGRVIAPGVWPAGSIKSTRYPQMAYELGKNV
;
A
#
# COMPACT_ATOMS: atom_id res chain seq x y z
N MET A 1 -0.66 -17.60 -1.47
CA MET A 1 -1.21 -16.38 -2.12
C MET A 1 -0.10 -15.63 -2.83
N ASP A 2 -0.45 -14.91 -3.89
CA ASP A 2 0.39 -13.88 -4.49
C ASP A 2 0.03 -12.52 -3.88
N ILE A 3 0.99 -11.88 -3.21
CA ILE A 3 0.77 -10.64 -2.44
C ILE A 3 1.56 -9.50 -3.08
N LEU A 4 0.86 -8.43 -3.48
CA LEU A 4 1.47 -7.19 -3.93
C LEU A 4 1.59 -6.21 -2.78
N ILE A 5 2.81 -5.71 -2.52
CA ILE A 5 3.08 -4.68 -1.53
C ILE A 5 3.40 -3.37 -2.24
N LEU A 6 2.56 -2.36 -2.05
CA LEU A 6 2.75 -1.00 -2.58
C LEU A 6 3.32 -0.12 -1.48
N THR A 7 4.57 0.33 -1.63
CA THR A 7 5.21 1.21 -0.64
C THR A 7 5.28 2.64 -1.14
N GLY A 8 4.96 3.60 -0.27
CA GLY A 8 4.89 5.02 -0.61
C GLY A 8 5.98 5.89 0.03
N SER A 9 6.90 5.33 0.80
CA SER A 9 7.94 6.12 1.46
C SER A 9 9.07 6.49 0.51
N PRO A 10 9.43 7.80 0.38
CA PRO A 10 10.61 8.20 -0.39
C PRO A 10 11.93 7.94 0.35
N ARG A 11 11.88 7.58 1.64
CA ARG A 11 13.08 7.25 2.42
C ARG A 11 13.35 5.75 2.29
N LYS A 12 14.52 5.36 1.78
CA LYS A 12 14.91 3.94 1.68
C LYS A 12 14.79 3.22 3.02
N ASP A 13 15.31 3.81 4.09
CA ASP A 13 15.26 3.29 5.47
C ASP A 13 14.03 3.83 6.24
N GLY A 14 12.95 4.12 5.53
CA GLY A 14 11.71 4.67 6.12
C GLY A 14 11.01 3.67 7.03
N ASN A 15 10.38 4.18 8.08
CA ASN A 15 9.69 3.35 9.07
C ASN A 15 8.58 2.48 8.45
N SER A 16 7.80 2.99 7.49
CA SER A 16 6.78 2.21 6.79
C SER A 16 7.37 1.17 5.84
N ASN A 17 8.53 1.44 5.23
CA ASN A 17 9.26 0.44 4.45
C ASN A 17 9.71 -0.72 5.32
N PHE A 18 10.18 -0.43 6.54
CA PHE A 18 10.58 -1.47 7.49
C PHE A 18 9.38 -2.35 7.91
N LEU A 19 8.19 -1.75 8.13
CA LEU A 19 6.98 -2.55 8.37
C LEU A 19 6.63 -3.44 7.18
N ALA A 20 6.77 -2.93 5.95
CA ALA A 20 6.55 -3.73 4.75
C ALA A 20 7.52 -4.93 4.65
N GLU A 21 8.79 -4.73 5.00
CA GLU A 21 9.80 -5.80 5.04
C GLU A 21 9.45 -6.87 6.07
N GLU A 22 9.03 -6.47 7.27
CA GLU A 22 8.63 -7.41 8.31
C GLU A 22 7.35 -8.19 7.93
N PHE A 23 6.35 -7.50 7.36
CA PHE A 23 5.18 -8.17 6.81
C PHE A 23 5.58 -9.21 5.75
N MET A 24 6.43 -8.82 4.79
CA MET A 24 6.91 -9.73 3.73
C MET A 24 7.68 -10.92 4.31
N ARG A 25 8.46 -10.72 5.36
CA ARG A 25 9.16 -11.79 6.04
C ARG A 25 8.18 -12.82 6.62
N GLY A 26 7.16 -12.36 7.35
CA GLY A 26 6.12 -13.22 7.90
C GLY A 26 5.33 -13.96 6.81
N ALA A 27 4.91 -13.25 5.76
CA ALA A 27 4.17 -13.83 4.64
C ALA A 27 4.97 -14.91 3.89
N ARG A 28 6.28 -14.68 3.67
CA ARG A 28 7.14 -15.68 3.04
C ARG A 28 7.35 -16.92 3.89
N GLU A 29 7.50 -16.76 5.21
CA GLU A 29 7.59 -17.89 6.15
C GLU A 29 6.31 -18.73 6.16
N ALA A 30 5.14 -18.10 5.92
CA ALA A 30 3.87 -18.79 5.73
C ALA A 30 3.67 -19.39 4.32
N GLY A 31 4.68 -19.30 3.44
CA GLY A 31 4.66 -19.90 2.10
C GLY A 31 4.00 -19.01 1.02
N HIS A 32 3.78 -17.72 1.30
CA HIS A 32 3.21 -16.78 0.32
C HIS A 32 4.30 -16.19 -0.57
N LYS A 33 3.94 -15.86 -1.82
CA LYS A 33 4.80 -15.12 -2.74
C LYS A 33 4.53 -13.62 -2.56
N THR A 34 5.59 -12.83 -2.44
CA THR A 34 5.48 -11.39 -2.25
C THR A 34 6.22 -10.64 -3.34
N PHE A 35 5.60 -9.61 -3.88
CA PHE A 35 6.21 -8.65 -4.78
C PHE A 35 6.05 -7.24 -4.20
N ARG A 36 7.16 -6.50 -4.08
CA ARG A 36 7.16 -5.12 -3.58
C ARG A 36 7.35 -4.15 -4.74
N PHE A 37 6.50 -3.14 -4.78
CA PHE A 37 6.61 -2.00 -5.69
C PHE A 37 6.83 -0.72 -4.89
N ASP A 38 7.96 -0.06 -5.13
CA ASP A 38 8.35 1.17 -4.44
C ASP A 38 7.88 2.39 -5.25
N ALA A 39 6.68 2.89 -4.96
CA ALA A 39 6.06 3.99 -5.70
C ALA A 39 6.90 5.29 -5.70
N ALA A 40 7.70 5.51 -4.64
CA ALA A 40 8.54 6.69 -4.55
C ALA A 40 9.81 6.65 -5.42
N GLY A 41 10.25 5.46 -5.81
CA GLY A 41 11.40 5.27 -6.70
C GLY A 41 11.01 5.03 -8.15
N ALA A 42 9.72 4.80 -8.40
CA ALA A 42 9.19 4.50 -9.72
C ALA A 42 8.75 5.76 -10.47
N ASN A 43 8.80 5.70 -11.79
CA ASN A 43 8.26 6.74 -12.66
C ASN A 43 6.77 6.47 -12.92
N VAL A 44 5.90 6.95 -12.02
CA VAL A 44 4.45 6.85 -12.17
C VAL A 44 3.85 8.25 -12.22
N HIS A 45 3.33 8.65 -13.37
CA HIS A 45 2.60 9.91 -13.52
C HIS A 45 1.22 9.81 -12.84
N PRO A 46 0.77 10.83 -12.12
CA PRO A 46 -0.58 10.88 -11.59
C PRO A 46 -1.61 10.84 -12.72
N CYS A 47 -2.81 10.33 -12.42
CA CYS A 47 -3.91 10.33 -13.38
C CYS A 47 -4.31 11.76 -13.75
N ILE A 48 -4.41 12.05 -15.06
CA ILE A 48 -4.83 13.35 -15.59
C ILE A 48 -6.32 13.39 -16.00
N ALA A 49 -7.06 12.35 -15.66
CA ALA A 49 -8.51 12.25 -15.96
C ALA A 49 -8.88 12.39 -17.45
N CYS A 50 -7.97 12.03 -18.37
CA CYS A 50 -8.20 12.14 -19.82
C CYS A 50 -9.22 11.13 -20.37
N ASN A 51 -9.59 10.13 -19.57
CA ASN A 51 -10.53 9.05 -19.87
C ASN A 51 -10.19 8.18 -21.10
N ALA A 52 -8.99 8.27 -21.64
CA ALA A 52 -8.58 7.47 -22.80
C ALA A 52 -8.57 5.96 -22.51
N CYS A 53 -8.39 5.55 -21.26
CA CYS A 53 -8.44 4.15 -20.85
C CYS A 53 -9.88 3.60 -20.71
N GLY A 54 -10.92 4.47 -20.69
CA GLY A 54 -12.31 4.04 -20.51
C GLY A 54 -12.53 3.17 -19.26
N MET A 55 -11.76 3.40 -18.20
CA MET A 55 -11.74 2.66 -16.92
C MET A 55 -11.15 1.23 -16.97
N ASP A 56 -10.87 0.67 -18.13
CA ASP A 56 -10.42 -0.72 -18.22
C ASP A 56 -9.46 -1.00 -19.41
N GLY A 57 -8.98 0.06 -20.01
CA GLY A 57 -8.09 0.00 -21.17
C GLY A 57 -6.65 0.45 -20.88
N PRO A 58 -5.83 0.50 -21.92
CA PRO A 58 -4.46 0.98 -21.77
C PRO A 58 -4.44 2.47 -21.42
N CYS A 59 -3.58 2.86 -20.47
CA CYS A 59 -3.36 4.26 -20.15
C CYS A 59 -2.54 4.95 -21.26
N VAL A 60 -2.71 6.28 -21.39
CA VAL A 60 -1.88 7.11 -22.27
C VAL A 60 -0.42 7.17 -21.81
N PHE A 61 -0.20 7.11 -20.50
CA PHE A 61 1.14 7.03 -19.95
C PHE A 61 1.71 5.61 -20.07
N LYS A 62 2.89 5.53 -20.66
CA LYS A 62 3.70 4.29 -20.74
C LYS A 62 4.82 4.40 -19.73
N ASP A 63 4.49 4.15 -18.48
CA ASP A 63 5.35 4.34 -17.32
C ASP A 63 5.32 3.09 -16.40
N ASP A 64 6.00 3.16 -15.26
CA ASP A 64 6.15 2.01 -14.35
C ASP A 64 4.83 1.53 -13.71
N PHE A 65 3.70 2.21 -13.96
CA PHE A 65 2.39 1.70 -13.55
C PHE A 65 2.04 0.36 -14.22
N GLU A 66 2.59 0.07 -15.39
CA GLU A 66 2.37 -1.23 -16.04
C GLU A 66 2.87 -2.40 -15.17
N ILE A 67 3.95 -2.20 -14.40
CA ILE A 67 4.42 -3.20 -13.42
C ILE A 67 3.36 -3.45 -12.36
N VAL A 68 2.72 -2.38 -11.86
CA VAL A 68 1.62 -2.50 -10.89
C VAL A 68 0.44 -3.23 -11.51
N ARG A 69 0.04 -2.85 -12.73
CA ARG A 69 -1.05 -3.48 -13.49
C ARG A 69 -0.86 -5.00 -13.60
N GLU A 70 0.32 -5.43 -14.07
CA GLU A 70 0.63 -6.85 -14.25
C GLU A 70 0.60 -7.64 -12.93
N ARG A 71 0.88 -6.99 -11.81
CA ARG A 71 0.98 -7.62 -10.50
C ARG A 71 -0.32 -7.58 -9.71
N ILE A 72 -1.08 -6.48 -9.78
CA ILE A 72 -2.30 -6.30 -8.98
C ILE A 72 -3.48 -7.12 -9.50
N VAL A 73 -3.59 -7.28 -10.83
CA VAL A 73 -4.71 -8.01 -11.43
C VAL A 73 -4.75 -9.47 -10.94
N PRO A 74 -3.66 -10.25 -11.02
CA PRO A 74 -3.63 -11.63 -10.52
C PRO A 74 -3.43 -11.75 -9.01
N ALA A 75 -3.13 -10.68 -8.29
CA ALA A 75 -2.85 -10.75 -6.85
C ALA A 75 -4.08 -11.20 -6.04
N ASP A 76 -3.84 -12.06 -5.05
CA ASP A 76 -4.83 -12.43 -4.04
C ASP A 76 -4.96 -11.35 -2.96
N MET A 77 -3.88 -10.59 -2.72
CA MET A 77 -3.81 -9.58 -1.66
C MET A 77 -2.99 -8.36 -2.08
N VAL A 78 -3.43 -7.17 -1.62
CA VAL A 78 -2.71 -5.90 -1.77
C VAL A 78 -2.41 -5.28 -0.42
N VAL A 79 -1.15 -4.94 -0.16
CA VAL A 79 -0.71 -4.28 1.08
C VAL A 79 -0.29 -2.85 0.76
N PHE A 80 -0.90 -1.89 1.44
CA PHE A 80 -0.56 -0.48 1.35
C PHE A 80 0.36 -0.08 2.50
N ALA A 81 1.61 0.26 2.20
CA ALA A 81 2.60 0.69 3.20
C ALA A 81 2.97 2.16 2.97
N THR A 82 2.60 3.05 3.90
CA THR A 82 2.74 4.50 3.71
C THR A 82 3.16 5.23 4.99
N PRO A 83 4.04 6.24 4.89
CA PRO A 83 4.07 7.28 5.90
C PRO A 83 2.83 8.18 5.76
N MET A 84 2.38 8.78 6.84
CA MET A 84 1.37 9.84 6.81
C MET A 84 2.06 11.19 6.54
N TYR A 85 1.63 11.88 5.51
CA TYR A 85 2.03 13.26 5.21
C TYR A 85 0.80 14.14 5.13
N TYR A 86 0.74 15.18 6.00
CA TYR A 86 -0.43 16.06 6.10
C TYR A 86 -1.76 15.30 6.12
N PHE A 87 -1.82 14.28 6.99
CA PHE A 87 -3.01 13.44 7.26
C PHE A 87 -3.49 12.61 6.06
N GLY A 88 -2.69 12.50 5.00
CA GLY A 88 -2.96 11.69 3.81
C GLY A 88 -1.89 10.63 3.55
N LEU A 89 -2.19 9.73 2.62
CA LEU A 89 -1.19 8.84 2.02
C LEU A 89 -0.07 9.68 1.37
N SER A 90 1.11 9.13 1.24
CA SER A 90 2.15 9.81 0.46
C SER A 90 1.67 10.07 -0.98
N ALA A 91 2.06 11.21 -1.57
CA ALA A 91 1.65 11.57 -2.92
C ALA A 91 2.06 10.51 -3.95
N GLN A 92 3.20 9.86 -3.76
CA GLN A 92 3.71 8.81 -4.63
C GLN A 92 2.78 7.57 -4.62
N LEU A 93 2.35 7.12 -3.45
CA LEU A 93 1.41 6.01 -3.35
C LEU A 93 0.03 6.40 -3.89
N LYS A 94 -0.41 7.63 -3.61
CA LYS A 94 -1.69 8.14 -4.13
C LYS A 94 -1.70 8.21 -5.66
N ALA A 95 -0.58 8.60 -6.28
CA ALA A 95 -0.45 8.59 -7.75
C ALA A 95 -0.67 7.18 -8.33
N VAL A 96 -0.14 6.14 -7.69
CA VAL A 96 -0.39 4.75 -8.08
C VAL A 96 -1.87 4.38 -7.91
N ILE A 97 -2.48 4.73 -6.78
CA ILE A 97 -3.89 4.43 -6.49
C ILE A 97 -4.81 5.14 -7.49
N ASP A 98 -4.54 6.40 -7.86
CA ASP A 98 -5.34 7.13 -8.85
C ASP A 98 -5.30 6.48 -10.24
N ARG A 99 -4.23 5.75 -10.54
CA ARG A 99 -4.10 5.00 -11.79
C ARG A 99 -4.88 3.68 -11.79
N PHE A 100 -5.42 3.23 -10.65
CA PHE A 100 -6.37 2.11 -10.59
C PHE A 100 -7.59 2.38 -11.48
N TYR A 101 -7.88 3.64 -11.76
CA TYR A 101 -8.91 4.01 -12.75
C TYR A 101 -8.73 3.32 -14.11
N ALA A 102 -7.48 3.11 -14.56
CA ALA A 102 -7.21 2.45 -15.85
C ALA A 102 -7.39 0.93 -15.84
N ILE A 103 -7.62 0.33 -14.67
CA ILE A 103 -7.78 -1.12 -14.47
C ILE A 103 -8.97 -1.43 -13.57
N ASN A 104 -9.89 -0.48 -13.46
CA ASN A 104 -10.94 -0.50 -12.44
C ASN A 104 -11.76 -1.79 -12.45
N GLY A 105 -12.28 -2.23 -13.62
CA GLY A 105 -13.04 -3.47 -13.73
C GLY A 105 -12.20 -4.73 -13.48
N GLN A 106 -10.91 -4.70 -13.83
CA GLN A 106 -10.01 -5.85 -13.64
C GLN A 106 -9.68 -6.11 -12.18
N ILE A 107 -9.75 -5.08 -11.33
CA ILE A 107 -9.45 -5.19 -9.89
C ILE A 107 -10.70 -5.24 -8.99
N HIS A 108 -11.91 -5.08 -9.54
CA HIS A 108 -13.18 -5.32 -8.85
C HIS A 108 -13.45 -6.84 -8.71
N THR A 109 -12.50 -7.54 -8.14
CA THR A 109 -12.57 -8.96 -7.83
C THR A 109 -12.25 -9.15 -6.36
N PRO A 110 -12.81 -10.14 -5.67
CA PRO A 110 -12.51 -10.36 -4.26
C PRO A 110 -11.01 -10.49 -4.03
N LYS A 111 -10.46 -9.57 -3.24
CA LYS A 111 -9.06 -9.61 -2.80
C LYS A 111 -8.99 -9.32 -1.30
N LYS A 112 -7.92 -9.75 -0.67
CA LYS A 112 -7.54 -9.29 0.67
C LYS A 112 -6.76 -7.98 0.59
N ALA A 113 -6.80 -7.18 1.65
CA ALA A 113 -5.93 -6.00 1.77
C ALA A 113 -5.40 -5.83 3.18
N ALA A 114 -4.28 -5.11 3.34
CA ALA A 114 -3.77 -4.69 4.64
C ALA A 114 -3.18 -3.27 4.55
N LEU A 115 -3.18 -2.56 5.70
CA LEU A 115 -2.61 -1.23 5.82
C LEU A 115 -1.46 -1.20 6.82
N LEU A 116 -0.29 -0.76 6.38
CA LEU A 116 0.90 -0.51 7.20
C LEU A 116 1.20 1.00 7.18
N MET A 117 0.92 1.71 8.27
CA MET A 117 1.04 3.15 8.32
C MET A 117 1.92 3.63 9.47
N THR A 118 2.72 4.66 9.21
CA THR A 118 3.59 5.29 10.22
C THR A 118 3.41 6.80 10.22
N TYR A 119 3.49 7.43 11.40
CA TYR A 119 3.46 8.90 11.51
C TYR A 119 4.17 9.41 12.77
N ALA A 120 4.54 10.70 12.73
CA ALA A 120 5.37 11.35 13.74
C ALA A 120 4.64 11.64 15.06
N ASN A 121 3.39 12.09 14.96
CA ASN A 121 2.60 12.47 16.14
C ASN A 121 2.12 11.22 16.90
N THR A 122 1.78 11.40 18.18
CA THR A 122 1.24 10.34 19.04
C THR A 122 -0.28 10.35 19.16
N VAL A 123 -0.95 11.34 18.57
CA VAL A 123 -2.41 11.50 18.63
C VAL A 123 -3.07 10.51 17.69
N GLU A 124 -3.65 9.46 18.22
CA GLU A 124 -4.24 8.35 17.44
C GLU A 124 -5.37 8.78 16.48
N SER A 125 -6.17 9.78 16.88
CA SER A 125 -7.26 10.28 16.02
C SER A 125 -6.79 10.87 14.70
N GLN A 126 -5.52 11.26 14.58
CA GLN A 126 -4.93 11.78 13.35
C GLN A 126 -4.76 10.71 12.26
N ALA A 127 -4.82 9.43 12.62
CA ALA A 127 -4.82 8.34 11.66
C ALA A 127 -6.16 8.16 10.91
N ARG A 128 -7.26 8.71 11.46
CA ARG A 128 -8.63 8.52 10.91
C ARG A 128 -8.79 8.87 9.44
N PRO A 129 -8.23 9.97 8.91
CA PRO A 129 -8.42 10.30 7.49
C PRO A 129 -7.90 9.21 6.55
N ILE A 130 -6.71 8.63 6.85
CA ILE A 130 -6.15 7.55 6.03
C ILE A 130 -6.92 6.25 6.24
N ALA A 131 -7.29 5.94 7.48
CA ALA A 131 -8.10 4.75 7.78
C ALA A 131 -9.44 4.81 7.04
N SER A 132 -10.14 5.94 7.07
CA SER A 132 -11.40 6.13 6.35
C SER A 132 -11.24 6.07 4.83
N HIS A 133 -10.15 6.65 4.29
CA HIS A 133 -9.83 6.52 2.86
C HIS A 133 -9.61 5.05 2.47
N TYR A 134 -8.86 4.31 3.29
CA TYR A 134 -8.61 2.89 3.08
C TYR A 134 -9.92 2.09 3.12
N ASP A 135 -10.78 2.31 4.13
CA ASP A 135 -12.09 1.67 4.24
C ASP A 135 -12.93 1.91 2.97
N THR A 136 -13.06 3.19 2.56
CA THR A 136 -13.83 3.56 1.37
C THR A 136 -13.26 2.92 0.10
N LEU A 137 -11.93 2.84 -0.03
CA LEU A 137 -11.29 2.19 -1.17
C LEU A 137 -11.61 0.70 -1.23
N LEU A 138 -11.56 0.01 -0.09
CA LEU A 138 -11.89 -1.42 0.00
C LEU A 138 -13.36 -1.68 -0.30
N ASP A 139 -14.26 -0.90 0.30
CA ASP A 139 -15.71 -1.01 0.05
C ASP A 139 -16.01 -0.83 -1.43
N TYR A 140 -15.41 0.18 -2.06
CA TYR A 140 -15.60 0.45 -3.48
C TYR A 140 -15.10 -0.70 -4.36
N LEU A 141 -13.93 -1.29 -4.05
CA LEU A 141 -13.31 -2.37 -4.84
C LEU A 141 -13.85 -3.77 -4.50
N GLY A 142 -14.65 -3.90 -3.43
CA GLY A 142 -15.13 -5.20 -2.94
C GLY A 142 -14.01 -6.03 -2.30
N TRP A 143 -13.00 -5.37 -1.71
CA TRP A 143 -11.88 -6.05 -1.05
C TRP A 143 -12.12 -6.20 0.46
N SER A 144 -11.54 -7.23 1.07
CA SER A 144 -11.64 -7.48 2.50
C SER A 144 -10.40 -7.03 3.26
N ASP A 145 -10.59 -6.33 4.39
CA ASP A 145 -9.50 -5.96 5.29
C ASP A 145 -8.99 -7.19 6.07
N SER A 146 -7.71 -7.49 5.95
CA SER A 146 -7.04 -8.56 6.72
C SER A 146 -6.33 -8.04 7.97
N GLY A 147 -6.22 -6.72 8.12
CA GLY A 147 -5.65 -6.09 9.29
C GLY A 147 -4.80 -4.86 9.01
N ARG A 148 -4.47 -4.15 10.09
CA ARG A 148 -3.77 -2.87 10.02
C ARG A 148 -2.68 -2.77 11.07
N VAL A 149 -1.53 -2.24 10.70
CA VAL A 149 -0.50 -1.80 11.64
C VAL A 149 -0.35 -0.29 11.50
N ILE A 150 -0.85 0.45 12.47
CA ILE A 150 -0.80 1.90 12.54
C ILE A 150 0.17 2.29 13.64
N ALA A 151 1.30 2.88 13.28
CA ALA A 151 2.41 3.19 14.20
C ALA A 151 2.56 4.70 14.40
N PRO A 152 1.96 5.27 15.49
CA PRO A 152 2.20 6.64 15.90
C PRO A 152 3.59 6.84 16.54
N GLY A 153 4.05 8.09 16.60
CA GLY A 153 5.23 8.49 17.35
C GLY A 153 6.57 8.08 16.74
N VAL A 154 6.62 7.72 15.47
CA VAL A 154 7.85 7.27 14.79
C VAL A 154 8.31 8.30 13.74
N TRP A 155 9.14 9.27 14.17
CA TRP A 155 9.63 10.35 13.32
C TRP A 155 11.00 10.09 12.66
N PRO A 156 12.08 9.78 13.40
CA PRO A 156 13.36 9.48 12.77
C PRO A 156 13.31 8.18 11.97
N ALA A 157 14.06 8.14 10.87
CA ALA A 157 14.22 6.89 10.11
C ALA A 157 14.78 5.79 11.04
N GLY A 158 14.21 4.61 10.97
CA GLY A 158 14.60 3.46 11.78
C GLY A 158 14.12 3.47 13.23
N SER A 159 13.47 4.54 13.72
CA SER A 159 12.96 4.59 15.11
C SER A 159 11.90 3.53 15.41
N ILE A 160 11.23 3.03 14.39
CA ILE A 160 10.23 1.97 14.53
C ILE A 160 10.83 0.64 15.03
N LYS A 161 12.13 0.40 14.78
CA LYS A 161 12.81 -0.88 15.10
C LYS A 161 12.79 -1.23 16.58
N SER A 162 12.75 -0.22 17.45
CA SER A 162 12.69 -0.39 18.91
C SER A 162 11.25 -0.43 19.47
N THR A 163 10.25 -0.52 18.62
CA THR A 163 8.84 -0.57 19.01
C THR A 163 8.24 -1.95 18.80
N ARG A 164 6.98 -2.14 19.21
CA ARG A 164 6.22 -3.39 18.98
C ARG A 164 5.74 -3.58 17.53
N TYR A 165 5.69 -2.50 16.74
CA TYR A 165 5.04 -2.50 15.43
C TYR A 165 5.69 -3.41 14.38
N PRO A 166 7.02 -3.59 14.33
CA PRO A 166 7.65 -4.58 13.45
C PRO A 166 7.15 -6.00 13.69
N GLN A 167 7.05 -6.41 14.96
CA GLN A 167 6.52 -7.72 15.30
C GLN A 167 5.05 -7.86 14.90
N MET A 168 4.24 -6.81 15.10
CA MET A 168 2.83 -6.82 14.66
C MET A 168 2.71 -6.96 13.14
N ALA A 169 3.59 -6.30 12.36
CA ALA A 169 3.59 -6.42 10.90
C ALA A 169 4.02 -7.83 10.45
N TYR A 170 5.03 -8.40 11.10
CA TYR A 170 5.45 -9.78 10.85
C TYR A 170 4.32 -10.78 11.13
N GLU A 171 3.67 -10.68 12.31
CA GLU A 171 2.56 -11.56 12.68
C GLU A 171 1.37 -11.41 11.71
N LEU A 172 1.06 -10.16 11.30
CA LEU A 172 0.03 -9.92 10.31
C LEU A 172 0.37 -10.64 8.99
N GLY A 173 1.60 -10.51 8.50
CA GLY A 173 2.04 -11.18 7.28
C GLY A 173 2.05 -12.71 7.38
N LYS A 174 2.30 -13.24 8.56
CA LYS A 174 2.32 -14.69 8.81
C LYS A 174 0.92 -15.32 8.86
N ASN A 175 -0.09 -14.55 9.25
CA ASN A 175 -1.44 -15.04 9.53
C ASN A 175 -2.50 -14.66 8.46
N VAL A 176 -2.12 -14.02 7.35
CA VAL A 176 -3.05 -13.65 6.26
C VAL A 176 -3.49 -14.82 5.39
#